data_4f5d534feeced2b99fa37cc4fb71b539
#
_entry.id   4f5d534feeced2b99fa37cc4fb71b539
#
_cell.length_a   1.000
_cell.length_b   1.000
_cell.length_c   1.000
_cell.angle_alpha   90.00
_cell.angle_beta   90.00
_cell.angle_gamma   90.00
#
_symmetry.space_group_name_H-M   'P 1'
#
loop_
_entity.id
_entity.type
_entity.pdbx_description
1 polymer ?
#
loop_
_entity_poly.entity_id
_entity_poly.type
_entity_poly.pdbx_seq_one_letter_code
_entity_poly.pdbx_strand_id
1 'polypeptide(L)'
;LQMKNKLVLVIGISVLVLIIASSSVFIVQETEQVVITEFGKPMGEAITEPGVYFKVPFVQKAIFFEKRYMEWDGDRAQVSTKEKQLIYVDTYARWQITDPLQFYKRLTNEKGAQSRIDDILGGETKDYIAKNKMRDLIRSTNREPIQSEFVDPELRASLDSIQFGRSNIQEGILKSANEQTSDLGIEIL
;
A
#
# COMPACT_ATOMS: atom_id res chain seq x y z
N LEU A 1 27.87 -51.79 27.44
CA LEU A 1 26.70 -50.91 27.65
C LEU A 1 27.06 -49.41 27.53
N GLN A 2 28.18 -48.94 28.08
CA GLN A 2 28.57 -47.53 28.04
C GLN A 2 28.83 -46.97 26.63
N MET A 3 29.37 -47.74 25.68
CA MET A 3 29.64 -47.26 24.33
C MET A 3 28.35 -47.04 23.52
N LYS A 4 27.34 -47.87 23.71
CA LYS A 4 26.02 -47.71 23.02
C LYS A 4 25.32 -46.43 23.50
N ASN A 5 25.38 -46.10 24.79
CA ASN A 5 24.78 -44.90 25.35
C ASN A 5 25.49 -43.62 24.83
N LYS A 6 26.82 -43.64 24.70
CA LYS A 6 27.57 -42.51 24.10
C LYS A 6 27.23 -42.32 22.61
N LEU A 7 27.08 -43.38 21.87
CA LEU A 7 26.70 -43.33 20.45
C LEU A 7 25.29 -42.72 20.27
N VAL A 8 24.30 -43.16 21.06
CA VAL A 8 22.95 -42.61 21.06
C VAL A 8 22.94 -41.15 21.42
N LEU A 9 23.73 -40.71 22.40
CA LEU A 9 23.84 -39.32 22.80
C LEU A 9 24.47 -38.47 21.68
N VAL A 10 25.52 -38.93 21.01
CA VAL A 10 26.15 -38.22 19.90
C VAL A 10 25.17 -38.08 18.71
N ILE A 11 24.43 -39.16 18.37
CA ILE A 11 23.40 -39.09 17.35
C ILE A 11 22.30 -38.09 17.73
N GLY A 12 21.83 -38.11 18.96
CA GLY A 12 20.83 -37.15 19.45
C GLY A 12 21.28 -35.71 19.34
N ILE A 13 22.53 -35.40 19.75
CA ILE A 13 23.11 -34.06 19.61
C ILE A 13 23.25 -33.68 18.13
N SER A 14 23.72 -34.59 17.27
CA SER A 14 23.87 -34.32 15.85
C SER A 14 22.53 -33.98 15.19
N VAL A 15 21.48 -34.72 15.50
CA VAL A 15 20.13 -34.44 15.01
C VAL A 15 19.62 -33.10 15.49
N LEU A 16 19.85 -32.79 16.77
CA LEU A 16 19.47 -31.50 17.35
C LEU A 16 20.17 -30.32 16.65
N VAL A 17 21.47 -30.43 16.39
CA VAL A 17 22.26 -29.42 15.67
C VAL A 17 21.75 -29.27 14.23
N LEU A 18 21.40 -30.35 13.54
CA LEU A 18 20.83 -30.30 12.20
C LEU A 18 19.47 -29.58 12.18
N ILE A 19 18.61 -29.84 13.16
CA ILE A 19 17.31 -29.16 13.27
C ILE A 19 17.52 -27.65 13.49
N ILE A 20 18.43 -27.27 14.40
CA ILE A 20 18.75 -25.87 14.67
C ILE A 20 19.33 -25.20 13.41
N ALA A 21 20.26 -25.82 12.73
CA ALA A 21 20.86 -25.30 11.50
C ALA A 21 19.82 -25.12 10.37
N SER A 22 18.93 -26.10 10.20
CA SER A 22 17.83 -26.03 9.23
C SER A 22 16.84 -24.89 9.54
N SER A 23 16.57 -24.62 10.81
CA SER A 23 15.67 -23.54 11.24
C SER A 23 16.31 -22.16 11.18
N SER A 24 17.63 -22.08 11.00
CA SER A 24 18.37 -20.81 10.93
C SER A 24 18.36 -20.19 9.55
N VAL A 25 18.08 -20.95 8.50
CA VAL A 25 18.14 -20.50 7.10
C VAL A 25 16.76 -20.12 6.61
N PHE A 26 16.65 -19.02 5.86
CA PHE A 26 15.46 -18.65 5.12
C PHE A 26 15.85 -18.03 3.77
N ILE A 27 14.93 -18.08 2.82
CA ILE A 27 15.12 -17.59 1.46
C ILE A 27 14.20 -16.39 1.28
N VAL A 28 14.72 -15.31 0.72
CA VAL A 28 13.97 -14.13 0.30
C VAL A 28 13.83 -14.19 -1.22
N GLN A 29 12.61 -14.14 -1.71
CA GLN A 29 12.31 -14.11 -3.14
C GLN A 29 12.42 -12.68 -3.67
N GLU A 30 12.51 -12.53 -4.99
CA GLU A 30 12.59 -11.21 -5.64
C GLU A 30 11.31 -10.38 -5.43
N THR A 31 10.19 -11.04 -5.21
CA THR A 31 8.89 -10.43 -4.93
C THR A 31 8.66 -10.07 -3.47
N GLU A 32 9.60 -10.41 -2.59
CA GLU A 32 9.47 -10.29 -1.15
C GLU A 32 10.53 -9.36 -0.57
N GLN A 33 10.22 -8.81 0.57
CA GLN A 33 11.13 -8.07 1.42
C GLN A 33 10.89 -8.48 2.88
N VAL A 34 11.95 -8.47 3.69
CA VAL A 34 11.91 -9.10 5.00
C VAL A 34 12.41 -8.17 6.08
N VAL A 35 11.69 -8.14 7.20
CA VAL A 35 12.15 -7.51 8.43
C VAL A 35 12.41 -8.60 9.47
N ILE A 36 13.62 -8.63 10.00
CA ILE A 36 13.97 -9.52 11.10
C ILE A 36 13.54 -8.86 12.41
N THR A 37 12.80 -9.61 13.21
CA THR A 37 12.35 -9.14 14.54
C THR A 37 12.86 -10.04 15.61
N GLU A 38 13.19 -9.46 16.77
CA GLU A 38 13.56 -10.15 17.99
C GLU A 38 12.57 -9.76 19.10
N PHE A 39 11.84 -10.74 19.61
CA PHE A 39 10.75 -10.51 20.58
C PHE A 39 9.76 -9.42 20.12
N GLY A 40 9.47 -9.36 18.81
CA GLY A 40 8.54 -8.38 18.22
C GLY A 40 9.16 -7.00 17.94
N LYS A 41 10.42 -6.75 18.27
CA LYS A 41 11.13 -5.52 17.92
C LYS A 41 11.92 -5.74 16.62
N PRO A 42 11.85 -4.84 15.65
CA PRO A 42 12.65 -4.94 14.44
C PRO A 42 14.14 -4.75 14.78
N MET A 43 14.98 -5.60 14.19
CA MET A 43 16.42 -5.62 14.38
C MET A 43 17.14 -5.44 13.05
N GLY A 44 18.08 -4.49 13.01
CA GLY A 44 18.87 -4.19 11.82
C GLY A 44 18.06 -3.48 10.72
N GLU A 45 18.57 -3.58 9.51
CA GLU A 45 17.93 -3.05 8.30
C GLU A 45 17.01 -4.09 7.68
N ALA A 46 16.07 -3.62 6.86
CA ALA A 46 15.22 -4.51 6.11
C ALA A 46 15.99 -5.17 4.96
N ILE A 47 15.72 -6.43 4.71
CA ILE A 47 16.31 -7.22 3.64
C ILE A 47 15.40 -7.08 2.41
N THR A 48 15.87 -6.36 1.39
CA THR A 48 15.15 -6.11 0.14
C THR A 48 15.73 -6.86 -1.06
N GLU A 49 16.91 -7.44 -0.91
CA GLU A 49 17.56 -8.20 -1.97
C GLU A 49 17.22 -9.68 -1.86
N PRO A 50 16.97 -10.37 -3.00
CA PRO A 50 16.72 -11.81 -3.00
C PRO A 50 17.99 -12.57 -2.64
N GLY A 51 17.84 -13.65 -1.88
CA GLY A 51 18.99 -14.45 -1.47
C GLY A 51 18.69 -15.39 -0.33
N VAL A 52 19.75 -16.02 0.15
CA VAL A 52 19.72 -16.92 1.31
C VAL A 52 20.28 -16.17 2.51
N TYR A 53 19.51 -16.14 3.58
CA TYR A 53 19.84 -15.41 4.79
C TYR A 53 19.75 -16.28 6.02
N PHE A 54 20.38 -15.82 7.09
CA PHE A 54 20.43 -16.52 8.36
C PHE A 54 19.72 -15.72 9.45
N LYS A 55 19.04 -16.44 10.32
CA LYS A 55 18.45 -15.89 11.55
C LYS A 55 18.75 -16.78 12.73
N VAL A 56 18.73 -16.24 13.91
CA VAL A 56 18.87 -17.03 15.16
C VAL A 56 17.50 -17.70 15.42
N PRO A 57 17.44 -19.06 15.36
CA PRO A 57 16.20 -19.76 15.59
C PRO A 57 15.71 -19.54 17.03
N PHE A 58 14.39 -19.61 17.23
CA PHE A 58 13.66 -19.38 18.48
C PHE A 58 13.68 -17.95 19.02
N VAL A 59 14.68 -17.15 18.70
CA VAL A 59 14.83 -15.76 19.15
C VAL A 59 14.37 -14.77 18.07
N GLN A 60 14.83 -15.00 16.85
CA GLN A 60 14.54 -14.13 15.71
C GLN A 60 13.43 -14.70 14.80
N LYS A 61 12.56 -13.81 14.33
CA LYS A 61 11.49 -14.11 13.40
C LYS A 61 11.66 -13.26 12.15
N ALA A 62 11.68 -13.89 10.98
CA ALA A 62 11.62 -13.21 9.70
C ALA A 62 10.15 -12.93 9.34
N ILE A 63 9.82 -11.67 9.10
CA ILE A 63 8.49 -11.24 8.67
C ILE A 63 8.61 -10.81 7.23
N PHE A 64 7.86 -11.46 6.36
CA PHE A 64 7.85 -11.25 4.92
C PHE A 64 6.76 -10.25 4.55
N PHE A 65 7.09 -9.36 3.64
CA PHE A 65 6.18 -8.39 3.05
C PHE A 65 6.27 -8.47 1.53
N GLU A 66 5.14 -8.19 0.86
CA GLU A 66 5.08 -8.10 -0.59
C GLU A 66 5.86 -6.86 -1.06
N LYS A 67 6.68 -7.01 -2.10
CA LYS A 67 7.48 -5.93 -2.71
C LYS A 67 6.79 -5.34 -3.94
N ARG A 68 5.86 -6.09 -4.55
CA ARG A 68 5.11 -5.67 -5.72
C ARG A 68 4.01 -4.69 -5.34
N TYR A 69 3.46 -4.06 -6.36
CA TYR A 69 2.27 -3.23 -6.20
C TYR A 69 1.08 -4.06 -5.76
N MET A 70 0.41 -3.61 -4.74
CA MET A 70 -0.84 -4.15 -4.22
C MET A 70 -1.99 -3.25 -4.63
N GLU A 71 -3.17 -3.82 -4.73
CA GLU A 71 -4.39 -3.08 -5.01
C GLU A 71 -5.04 -2.58 -3.73
N TRP A 72 -5.65 -1.43 -3.82
CA TRP A 72 -6.61 -0.92 -2.84
C TRP A 72 -7.88 -0.53 -3.59
N ASP A 73 -9.00 -1.07 -3.16
CA ASP A 73 -10.33 -0.82 -3.69
C ASP A 73 -11.17 -0.25 -2.56
N GLY A 74 -11.51 1.03 -2.68
CA GLY A 74 -12.25 1.76 -1.64
C GLY A 74 -13.73 1.48 -1.72
N ASP A 75 -14.40 1.58 -0.59
CA ASP A 75 -15.86 1.46 -0.53
C ASP A 75 -16.53 2.62 -1.28
N ARG A 76 -17.58 2.29 -2.04
CA ARG A 76 -18.40 3.27 -2.74
C ARG A 76 -19.02 4.25 -1.74
N ALA A 77 -18.63 5.52 -1.83
CA ALA A 77 -19.06 6.57 -0.92
C ALA A 77 -20.00 7.57 -1.60
N GLN A 78 -21.01 8.03 -0.85
CA GLN A 78 -21.84 9.17 -1.27
C GLN A 78 -21.22 10.46 -0.74
N VAL A 79 -20.87 11.39 -1.65
CA VAL A 79 -20.18 12.63 -1.32
C VAL A 79 -20.93 13.81 -1.93
N SER A 80 -20.95 14.95 -1.19
CA SER A 80 -21.52 16.21 -1.69
C SER A 80 -20.46 17.05 -2.36
N THR A 81 -20.76 17.54 -3.55
CA THR A 81 -19.90 18.49 -4.29
C THR A 81 -20.00 19.91 -3.71
N LYS A 82 -19.14 20.82 -4.18
CA LYS A 82 -19.20 22.26 -3.85
C LYS A 82 -20.57 22.88 -4.12
N GLU A 83 -21.28 22.37 -5.12
CA GLU A 83 -22.63 22.83 -5.51
C GLU A 83 -23.74 22.10 -4.75
N LYS A 84 -23.39 21.34 -3.68
CA LYS A 84 -24.32 20.55 -2.86
C LYS A 84 -25.06 19.44 -3.64
N GLN A 85 -24.49 19.01 -4.74
CA GLN A 85 -24.98 17.85 -5.48
C GLN A 85 -24.40 16.57 -4.86
N LEU A 86 -25.24 15.59 -4.57
CA LEU A 86 -24.82 14.30 -4.05
C LEU A 86 -24.41 13.39 -5.22
N ILE A 87 -23.21 12.86 -5.14
CA ILE A 87 -22.68 11.90 -6.11
C ILE A 87 -22.16 10.65 -5.41
N TYR A 88 -22.18 9.54 -6.12
CA TYR A 88 -21.50 8.33 -5.70
C TYR A 88 -20.11 8.29 -6.33
N VAL A 89 -19.12 8.05 -5.51
CA VAL A 89 -17.72 7.95 -5.92
C VAL A 89 -17.19 6.59 -5.54
N ASP A 90 -16.52 5.99 -6.49
CA ASP A 90 -15.81 4.75 -6.37
C ASP A 90 -14.34 5.04 -6.72
N THR A 91 -13.44 4.67 -5.83
CA THR A 91 -12.01 5.00 -5.94
C THR A 91 -11.18 3.75 -5.77
N TYR A 92 -10.19 3.59 -6.63
CA TYR A 92 -9.18 2.56 -6.51
C TYR A 92 -7.78 3.17 -6.62
N ALA A 93 -6.81 2.53 -6.02
CA ALA A 93 -5.41 2.91 -6.09
C ALA A 93 -4.51 1.68 -6.10
N ARG A 94 -3.26 1.88 -6.48
CA ARG A 94 -2.19 0.93 -6.27
C ARG A 94 -1.23 1.50 -5.25
N TRP A 95 -0.67 0.63 -4.45
CA TRP A 95 0.29 1.04 -3.44
C TRP A 95 1.39 -0.02 -3.28
N GLN A 96 2.53 0.40 -2.77
CA GLN A 96 3.66 -0.49 -2.49
C GLN A 96 4.32 -0.11 -1.17
N ILE A 97 5.04 -1.07 -0.60
CA ILE A 97 5.86 -0.86 0.59
C ILE A 97 7.25 -0.44 0.11
N THR A 98 7.62 0.82 0.34
CA THR A 98 8.93 1.38 -0.03
C THR A 98 9.96 1.26 1.09
N ASP A 99 9.52 1.33 2.34
CA ASP A 99 10.34 1.10 3.53
C ASP A 99 9.68 0.06 4.44
N PRO A 100 10.05 -1.22 4.35
CA PRO A 100 9.44 -2.29 5.15
C PRO A 100 9.72 -2.16 6.65
N LEU A 101 10.79 -1.48 7.06
CA LEU A 101 11.10 -1.25 8.46
C LEU A 101 10.15 -0.22 9.08
N GLN A 102 9.92 0.90 8.40
CA GLN A 102 8.94 1.91 8.79
C GLN A 102 7.54 1.33 8.76
N PHE A 103 7.20 0.61 7.69
CA PHE A 103 5.93 -0.09 7.54
C PHE A 103 5.63 -0.99 8.73
N TYR A 104 6.57 -1.86 9.12
CA TYR A 104 6.39 -2.73 10.27
C TYR A 104 6.21 -1.95 11.58
N LYS A 105 7.01 -0.91 11.79
CA LYS A 105 6.93 -0.09 13.01
C LYS A 105 5.60 0.66 13.16
N ARG A 106 5.01 1.10 12.06
CA ARG A 106 3.82 1.97 12.05
C ARG A 106 2.51 1.21 11.83
N LEU A 107 2.52 0.24 10.93
CA LEU A 107 1.32 -0.44 10.45
C LEU A 107 1.29 -1.92 10.82
N THR A 108 2.43 -2.51 11.13
CA THR A 108 2.62 -3.90 11.57
C THR A 108 2.34 -4.93 10.48
N ASN A 109 1.30 -4.77 9.68
CA ASN A 109 0.88 -5.71 8.64
C ASN A 109 0.05 -5.01 7.54
N GLU A 110 -0.21 -5.71 6.44
CA GLU A 110 -0.96 -5.21 5.28
C GLU A 110 -2.40 -4.80 5.62
N LYS A 111 -3.06 -5.51 6.55
CA LYS A 111 -4.41 -5.16 6.98
C LYS A 111 -4.46 -3.79 7.69
N GLY A 112 -3.44 -3.51 8.51
CA GLY A 112 -3.28 -2.20 9.14
C GLY A 112 -3.01 -1.10 8.09
N ALA A 113 -2.25 -1.43 7.04
CA ALA A 113 -2.01 -0.53 5.93
C ALA A 113 -3.29 -0.23 5.14
N GLN A 114 -4.07 -1.24 4.77
CA GLN A 114 -5.34 -1.05 4.08
C GLN A 114 -6.27 -0.13 4.84
N SER A 115 -6.47 -0.37 6.14
CA SER A 115 -7.30 0.52 6.97
C SER A 115 -6.79 1.96 7.00
N ARG A 116 -5.48 2.15 7.01
CA ARG A 116 -4.89 3.49 7.01
C ARG A 116 -5.01 4.18 5.66
N ILE A 117 -4.87 3.44 4.57
CA ILE A 117 -5.09 3.92 3.21
C ILE A 117 -6.57 4.30 3.02
N ASP A 118 -7.52 3.51 3.54
CA ASP A 118 -8.96 3.82 3.55
C ASP A 118 -9.23 5.19 4.18
N ASP A 119 -8.66 5.44 5.34
CA ASP A 119 -8.82 6.71 6.06
C ASP A 119 -8.25 7.89 5.26
N ILE A 120 -7.05 7.72 4.72
CA ILE A 120 -6.33 8.79 3.99
C ILE A 120 -6.98 9.06 2.64
N LEU A 121 -7.07 8.06 1.77
CA LEU A 121 -7.63 8.23 0.43
C LEU A 121 -9.12 8.57 0.46
N GLY A 122 -9.88 7.92 1.33
CA GLY A 122 -11.29 8.23 1.52
C GLY A 122 -11.51 9.66 2.03
N GLY A 123 -10.66 10.14 2.95
CA GLY A 123 -10.66 11.50 3.44
C GLY A 123 -10.32 12.52 2.37
N GLU A 124 -9.16 12.36 1.71
CA GLU A 124 -8.70 13.26 0.65
C GLU A 124 -9.68 13.32 -0.52
N THR A 125 -10.21 12.17 -0.95
CA THR A 125 -11.21 12.10 -2.02
C THR A 125 -12.45 12.93 -1.68
N LYS A 126 -13.00 12.77 -0.48
CA LYS A 126 -14.15 13.55 -0.01
C LYS A 126 -13.86 15.04 0.04
N ASP A 127 -12.70 15.40 0.54
CA ASP A 127 -12.26 16.80 0.66
C ASP A 127 -12.10 17.48 -0.70
N TYR A 128 -11.45 16.81 -1.65
CA TYR A 128 -11.29 17.35 -3.00
C TYR A 128 -12.63 17.45 -3.74
N ILE A 129 -13.52 16.48 -3.58
CA ILE A 129 -14.86 16.54 -4.17
C ILE A 129 -15.68 17.68 -3.59
N ALA A 130 -15.66 17.88 -2.28
CA ALA A 130 -16.40 18.95 -1.61
C ALA A 130 -15.91 20.36 -2.00
N LYS A 131 -14.66 20.51 -2.39
CA LYS A 131 -14.06 21.78 -2.83
C LYS A 131 -14.28 22.10 -4.30
N ASN A 132 -14.65 21.11 -5.12
CA ASN A 132 -14.76 21.24 -6.58
C ASN A 132 -16.21 21.12 -7.07
N LYS A 133 -16.46 21.72 -8.24
CA LYS A 133 -17.75 21.63 -8.92
C LYS A 133 -17.88 20.29 -9.66
N MET A 134 -19.10 19.81 -9.84
CA MET A 134 -19.39 18.59 -10.55
C MET A 134 -18.71 18.52 -11.92
N ARG A 135 -18.64 19.62 -12.63
CA ARG A 135 -18.01 19.74 -13.95
C ARG A 135 -16.51 19.43 -13.91
N ASP A 136 -15.79 19.95 -12.92
CA ASP A 136 -14.35 19.73 -12.72
C ASP A 136 -14.04 18.28 -12.35
N LEU A 137 -14.99 17.59 -11.69
CA LEU A 137 -14.86 16.18 -11.33
C LEU A 137 -15.04 15.22 -12.53
N ILE A 138 -15.80 15.64 -13.56
CA ILE A 138 -16.10 14.77 -14.72
C ILE A 138 -15.17 15.07 -15.89
N ARG A 139 -14.89 16.34 -16.14
CA ARG A 139 -14.13 16.77 -17.32
C ARG A 139 -12.64 16.87 -17.00
N SER A 140 -11.81 16.36 -17.91
CA SER A 140 -10.35 16.47 -17.81
C SER A 140 -9.79 17.61 -18.70
N THR A 141 -10.54 18.07 -19.70
CA THR A 141 -10.09 19.09 -20.66
C THR A 141 -11.22 20.04 -21.04
N ASN A 142 -10.85 21.23 -21.51
CA ASN A 142 -11.78 22.24 -22.07
C ASN A 142 -12.10 22.00 -23.54
N ARG A 143 -11.98 20.75 -24.02
CA ARG A 143 -12.33 20.41 -25.41
C ARG A 143 -13.79 20.77 -25.68
N GLU A 144 -14.04 21.45 -26.81
CA GLU A 144 -15.39 21.72 -27.25
C GLU A 144 -16.15 20.41 -27.52
N PRO A 145 -17.44 20.33 -27.15
CA PRO A 145 -18.27 19.20 -27.49
C PRO A 145 -18.29 18.97 -28.98
N ILE A 146 -18.27 17.70 -29.40
CA ILE A 146 -18.45 17.36 -30.83
C ILE A 146 -19.74 17.98 -31.28
N GLN A 147 -19.67 18.75 -32.35
CA GLN A 147 -20.84 19.41 -32.96
C GLN A 147 -21.83 18.34 -33.45
N SER A 148 -22.79 17.99 -32.59
CA SER A 148 -23.98 17.31 -33.06
C SER A 148 -25.01 18.37 -33.45
N GLU A 149 -25.61 18.26 -34.62
CA GLU A 149 -26.62 19.17 -35.14
C GLU A 149 -27.85 19.34 -34.23
N PHE A 150 -27.97 18.48 -33.22
CA PHE A 150 -29.10 18.40 -32.28
C PHE A 150 -28.89 19.16 -30.96
N VAL A 151 -27.77 19.83 -30.74
CA VAL A 151 -27.52 20.58 -29.49
C VAL A 151 -27.77 22.06 -29.70
N ASP A 152 -28.70 22.61 -28.93
CA ASP A 152 -29.06 24.03 -28.93
C ASP A 152 -27.83 24.92 -28.79
N PRO A 153 -27.61 25.93 -29.65
CA PRO A 153 -26.49 26.86 -29.58
C PRO A 153 -26.37 27.57 -28.22
N GLU A 154 -27.49 27.87 -27.55
CA GLU A 154 -27.51 28.52 -26.23
C GLU A 154 -26.96 27.57 -25.16
N LEU A 155 -27.23 26.28 -25.27
CA LEU A 155 -26.68 25.27 -24.34
C LEU A 155 -25.16 25.09 -24.51
N ARG A 156 -24.64 25.30 -25.73
CA ARG A 156 -23.21 25.29 -26.04
C ARG A 156 -22.49 26.48 -25.40
N ALA A 157 -23.08 27.67 -25.47
CA ALA A 157 -22.51 28.89 -24.89
C ALA A 157 -22.50 28.88 -23.36
N SER A 158 -23.35 28.04 -22.74
CA SER A 158 -23.46 27.92 -21.28
C SER A 158 -22.46 26.93 -20.66
N LEU A 159 -21.65 26.21 -21.47
CA LEU A 159 -20.62 25.31 -20.98
C LEU A 159 -19.41 26.12 -20.48
N ASP A 160 -19.48 26.57 -19.25
CA ASP A 160 -18.34 27.23 -18.60
C ASP A 160 -17.06 26.37 -18.69
N SER A 161 -15.92 27.01 -18.78
CA SER A 161 -14.62 26.34 -18.74
C SER A 161 -14.39 25.67 -17.38
N ILE A 162 -13.71 24.51 -17.40
CA ILE A 162 -13.20 23.89 -16.18
C ILE A 162 -11.97 24.66 -15.70
N GLN A 163 -11.86 24.84 -14.38
CA GLN A 163 -10.71 25.50 -13.78
C GLN A 163 -9.58 24.50 -13.46
N PHE A 164 -9.94 23.35 -12.97
CA PHE A 164 -8.97 22.33 -12.55
C PHE A 164 -9.03 21.08 -13.41
N GLY A 165 -10.19 20.49 -13.57
CA GLY A 165 -10.40 19.23 -14.27
C GLY A 165 -10.02 17.98 -13.45
N ARG A 166 -10.62 16.85 -13.83
CA ARG A 166 -10.51 15.57 -13.12
C ARG A 166 -9.06 15.11 -12.92
N SER A 167 -8.22 15.25 -13.93
CA SER A 167 -6.82 14.79 -13.85
C SER A 167 -6.03 15.53 -12.78
N ASN A 168 -6.19 16.85 -12.69
CA ASN A 168 -5.52 17.67 -11.69
C ASN A 168 -6.05 17.40 -10.28
N ILE A 169 -7.34 17.06 -10.16
CA ILE A 169 -7.95 16.66 -8.88
C ILE A 169 -7.37 15.31 -8.43
N GLN A 170 -7.26 14.34 -9.33
CA GLN A 170 -6.65 13.04 -9.03
C GLN A 170 -5.19 13.18 -8.61
N GLU A 171 -4.42 14.00 -9.32
CA GLU A 171 -3.02 14.30 -8.99
C GLU A 171 -2.89 15.00 -7.62
N GLY A 172 -3.81 15.92 -7.32
CA GLY A 172 -3.88 16.59 -6.02
C GLY A 172 -4.17 15.61 -4.88
N ILE A 173 -5.14 14.71 -5.06
CA ILE A 173 -5.46 13.65 -4.09
C ILE A 173 -4.24 12.75 -3.86
N LEU A 174 -3.63 12.30 -4.95
CA LEU A 174 -2.45 11.43 -4.89
C LEU A 174 -1.29 12.08 -4.15
N LYS A 175 -1.01 13.36 -4.46
CA LYS A 175 0.04 14.12 -3.79
C LYS A 175 -0.23 14.27 -2.29
N SER A 176 -1.44 14.69 -1.92
CA SER A 176 -1.82 14.83 -0.50
C SER A 176 -1.79 13.51 0.25
N ALA A 177 -2.20 12.42 -0.40
CA ALA A 177 -2.14 11.09 0.17
C ALA A 177 -0.69 10.64 0.41
N ASN A 178 0.20 10.83 -0.58
CA ASN A 178 1.61 10.46 -0.46
C ASN A 178 2.35 11.29 0.59
N GLU A 179 2.00 12.57 0.78
CA GLU A 179 2.53 13.38 1.87
C GLU A 179 2.18 12.79 3.25
N GLN A 180 0.99 12.20 3.40
CA GLN A 180 0.54 11.58 4.66
C GLN A 180 1.05 10.15 4.84
N THR A 181 1.40 9.45 3.76
CA THR A 181 1.87 8.06 3.81
C THR A 181 3.38 7.93 3.81
N SER A 182 4.13 9.01 3.56
CA SER A 182 5.59 9.01 3.56
C SER A 182 6.21 8.47 4.85
N ASP A 183 5.65 8.84 6.00
CA ASP A 183 6.10 8.38 7.33
C ASP A 183 5.69 6.93 7.65
N LEU A 184 4.85 6.33 6.83
CA LEU A 184 4.34 4.97 7.02
C LEU A 184 5.15 3.91 6.26
N GLY A 185 6.08 4.36 5.40
CA GLY A 185 6.90 3.48 4.56
C GLY A 185 6.13 2.88 3.38
N ILE A 186 5.07 3.57 2.92
CA ILE A 186 4.26 3.17 1.76
C ILE A 186 4.16 4.33 0.76
N GLU A 187 4.01 3.98 -0.50
CA GLU A 187 3.77 4.91 -1.61
C GLU A 187 2.51 4.50 -2.35
N ILE A 188 1.69 5.48 -2.70
CA ILE A 188 0.43 5.32 -3.45
C ILE A 188 0.66 5.83 -4.88
N LEU A 189 0.08 5.12 -5.86
CA LEU A 189 0.23 5.35 -7.30
C LEU A 189 -1.13 5.50 -8.00
#